data_b0824392fe2267bbc7c520eb19020fb9
#
_entry.id   b0824392fe2267bbc7c520eb19020fb9
#
_cell.length_a   1.000
_cell.length_b   1.000
_cell.length_c   1.000
_cell.angle_alpha   90.00
_cell.angle_beta   90.00
_cell.angle_gamma   90.00
#
_symmetry.space_group_name_H-M   'P 1'
#
loop_
_entity.id
_entity.type
_entity.pdbx_description
1 polymer ?
#
loop_
_entity_poly.entity_id
_entity_poly.type
_entity_poly.pdbx_seq_one_letter_code
_entity_poly.pdbx_strand_id
1 'polypeptide(L)'
;MMKGKRNKVWSLLMIAAICCGFMILIPAAGFGAGKPIVIGGSLPLTGEFAETGQWIERGMRYWAEEINAKGGLLGRPVQFKIYDDQSNVGKAVTFAEKAITVDKVDLLFGGYPGTAARAVMAVAEKHKMVYVSMGGHMKSFQQGYTYSFGAPPLMGEWWYEGFFQWLNTLPADQRPKRAAVYTINNPVGLSLQDGIERWTKYLGIKVVINEKYNSPLTDATSLIVKAKRENCDILFSNGFFPDGVTTMKAAKALDYNPKAIVQGIGSVVPAWVKELGKDGDYVFSGTVLHGKLNYPGNDKLNAYVKKTYKLDGYPLYFGFGYAWMQVLQQGVTGAKSLDQTKIRDWLKSHKVNTIAGPMTFDKYGLPAPINFATQIINGKVELIWPKNVRTKAPVYPKPAWSK
;
A
#
# COMPACT_ATOMS: atom_id res chain seq x y z
N MET A 1 42.17 77.27 34.94
CA MET A 1 42.10 78.19 33.79
C MET A 1 41.38 77.44 32.68
N MET A 2 40.12 77.68 32.55
CA MET A 2 39.40 78.61 31.68
C MET A 2 39.49 78.25 30.19
N LYS A 3 38.30 78.08 29.67
CA LYS A 3 37.78 78.41 28.33
C LYS A 3 37.95 77.31 27.28
N GLY A 4 36.99 76.93 26.51
CA GLY A 4 35.62 77.46 26.31
C GLY A 4 35.05 76.79 25.08
N LYS A 5 33.79 76.54 25.18
CA LYS A 5 32.69 76.66 24.18
C LYS A 5 33.07 76.69 22.69
N ARG A 6 32.43 75.88 21.80
CA ARG A 6 31.11 76.25 21.20
C ARG A 6 30.65 75.28 20.17
N ASN A 7 29.39 74.96 20.26
CA ASN A 7 28.47 74.37 19.28
C ASN A 7 28.75 74.59 17.80
N LYS A 8 28.55 73.63 16.99
CA LYS A 8 27.85 73.82 15.72
C LYS A 8 26.93 72.61 15.45
N VAL A 9 25.68 72.86 15.60
CA VAL A 9 24.51 72.18 15.01
C VAL A 9 24.44 72.66 13.55
N TRP A 10 23.74 71.84 12.73
CA TRP A 10 23.36 72.00 11.31
C TRP A 10 24.32 71.23 10.38
N SER A 11 23.91 70.17 9.75
CA SER A 11 22.81 69.97 8.77
C SER A 11 22.49 68.48 8.59
N LEU A 12 21.33 68.07 9.03
CA LEU A 12 20.61 66.97 8.58
C LEU A 12 19.92 67.36 7.28
N LEU A 13 20.29 66.72 6.14
CA LEU A 13 19.47 66.70 4.96
C LEU A 13 19.36 65.27 4.48
N MET A 14 18.18 64.78 4.74
CA MET A 14 17.44 63.72 4.01
C MET A 14 18.13 63.14 2.77
N ILE A 15 18.42 61.83 2.84
CA ILE A 15 18.26 60.94 1.72
C ILE A 15 17.31 59.84 2.20
N ALA A 16 16.02 60.07 2.03
CA ALA A 16 15.00 59.01 2.09
C ALA A 16 15.14 58.15 0.83
N ALA A 17 15.95 57.09 0.92
CA ALA A 17 15.96 56.04 -0.09
C ALA A 17 14.62 55.34 0.03
N ILE A 18 13.76 55.56 -0.96
CA ILE A 18 12.52 54.80 -1.20
C ILE A 18 12.93 53.36 -1.55
N CYS A 19 13.08 52.51 -0.55
CA CYS A 19 12.99 51.05 -0.75
C CYS A 19 11.53 50.71 -0.98
N CYS A 20 11.04 50.89 -2.21
CA CYS A 20 9.87 50.16 -2.69
C CYS A 20 10.19 48.67 -2.66
N GLY A 21 10.02 48.08 -1.50
CA GLY A 21 9.91 46.63 -1.37
C GLY A 21 8.71 46.20 -2.16
N PHE A 22 8.96 45.60 -3.35
CA PHE A 22 7.98 44.78 -4.02
C PHE A 22 7.70 43.61 -3.08
N MET A 23 6.73 43.76 -2.18
CA MET A 23 6.07 42.63 -1.54
C MET A 23 5.38 41.88 -2.68
N ILE A 24 6.03 40.84 -3.19
CA ILE A 24 5.36 39.85 -3.98
C ILE A 24 4.34 39.21 -3.02
N LEU A 25 3.10 39.70 -3.07
CA LEU A 25 1.95 39.02 -2.54
C LEU A 25 1.85 37.70 -3.34
N ILE A 26 2.48 36.63 -2.82
CA ILE A 26 2.12 35.29 -3.21
C ILE A 26 0.66 35.18 -2.76
N PRO A 27 -0.32 35.02 -3.68
CA PRO A 27 -1.67 34.82 -3.25
C PRO A 27 -1.65 33.50 -2.46
N ALA A 28 -1.86 33.58 -1.13
CA ALA A 28 -2.28 32.41 -0.38
C ALA A 28 -3.50 31.90 -1.14
N ALA A 29 -3.41 30.67 -1.68
CA ALA A 29 -4.52 30.04 -2.36
C ALA A 29 -5.69 30.03 -1.36
N GLY A 30 -6.56 31.01 -1.47
CA GLY A 30 -7.69 31.18 -0.59
C GLY A 30 -8.63 30.01 -0.85
N PHE A 31 -8.86 29.18 0.18
CA PHE A 31 -9.95 28.23 0.14
C PHE A 31 -11.25 29.03 -0.10
N GLY A 32 -12.08 28.58 -1.03
CA GLY A 32 -13.45 29.06 -1.13
C GLY A 32 -14.13 28.96 0.26
N ALA A 33 -15.04 29.84 0.59
CA ALA A 33 -15.73 29.92 1.90
C ALA A 33 -16.59 28.70 2.28
N GLY A 34 -16.36 27.54 1.65
CA GLY A 34 -17.09 26.29 1.87
C GLY A 34 -16.58 25.50 3.08
N LYS A 35 -17.49 24.80 3.75
CA LYS A 35 -17.14 23.83 4.81
C LYS A 35 -16.12 22.80 4.25
N PRO A 36 -15.19 22.29 5.06
CA PRO A 36 -14.27 21.24 4.64
C PRO A 36 -15.02 20.02 4.05
N ILE A 37 -14.39 19.36 3.08
CA ILE A 37 -14.83 18.02 2.63
C ILE A 37 -14.24 17.03 3.62
N VAL A 38 -15.11 16.26 4.28
CA VAL A 38 -14.70 15.27 5.28
C VAL A 38 -14.63 13.90 4.65
N ILE A 39 -13.46 13.28 4.70
CA ILE A 39 -13.24 11.90 4.25
C ILE A 39 -13.13 11.03 5.50
N GLY A 40 -14.03 10.05 5.66
CA GLY A 40 -14.10 9.23 6.85
C GLY A 40 -13.90 7.74 6.62
N GLY A 41 -13.63 7.02 7.71
CA GLY A 41 -13.46 5.58 7.72
C GLY A 41 -12.62 5.09 8.89
N SER A 42 -12.23 3.82 8.86
CA SER A 42 -11.33 3.25 9.87
C SER A 42 -10.10 2.59 9.26
N LEU A 43 -9.04 2.55 10.06
CA LEU A 43 -7.80 1.82 9.81
C LEU A 43 -7.38 1.09 11.09
N PRO A 44 -6.67 -0.02 10.99
CA PRO A 44 -6.06 -0.68 12.13
C PRO A 44 -4.81 0.08 12.58
N LEU A 45 -4.98 1.15 13.38
CA LEU A 45 -3.86 1.95 13.88
C LEU A 45 -3.19 1.31 15.09
N THR A 46 -3.89 0.36 15.73
CA THR A 46 -3.38 -0.52 16.79
C THR A 46 -3.73 -1.98 16.51
N GLY A 47 -3.14 -2.92 17.28
CA GLY A 47 -3.36 -4.35 17.11
C GLY A 47 -2.44 -4.99 16.08
N GLU A 48 -2.83 -6.17 15.57
CA GLU A 48 -2.03 -7.02 14.67
C GLU A 48 -1.56 -6.31 13.40
N PHE A 49 -2.39 -5.42 12.85
CA PHE A 49 -2.14 -4.76 11.58
C PHE A 49 -1.69 -3.29 11.71
N ALA A 50 -1.27 -2.88 12.91
CA ALA A 50 -0.91 -1.49 13.22
C ALA A 50 0.14 -0.91 12.27
N GLU A 51 1.22 -1.67 12.00
CA GLU A 51 2.29 -1.25 11.08
C GLU A 51 1.72 -0.88 9.69
N THR A 52 0.84 -1.72 9.18
CA THR A 52 0.20 -1.50 7.87
C THR A 52 -0.76 -0.32 7.88
N GLY A 53 -1.66 -0.26 8.87
CA GLY A 53 -2.65 0.80 9.00
C GLY A 53 -2.02 2.18 9.12
N GLN A 54 -0.94 2.30 9.92
CA GLN A 54 -0.20 3.53 10.08
C GLN A 54 0.49 3.99 8.78
N TRP A 55 1.02 3.07 7.97
CA TRP A 55 1.58 3.44 6.68
C TRP A 55 0.51 3.91 5.69
N ILE A 56 -0.67 3.28 5.69
CA ILE A 56 -1.81 3.74 4.87
C ILE A 56 -2.20 5.17 5.29
N GLU A 57 -2.37 5.41 6.58
CA GLU A 57 -2.71 6.74 7.11
C GLU A 57 -1.70 7.82 6.70
N ARG A 58 -0.39 7.54 6.82
CA ARG A 58 0.67 8.47 6.41
C ARG A 58 0.57 8.86 4.94
N GLY A 59 0.28 7.90 4.07
CA GLY A 59 0.07 8.15 2.64
C GLY A 59 -1.13 9.03 2.36
N MET A 60 -2.26 8.77 3.02
CA MET A 60 -3.47 9.59 2.92
C MET A 60 -3.25 11.02 3.41
N ARG A 61 -2.58 11.17 4.57
CA ARG A 61 -2.30 12.50 5.14
C ARG A 61 -1.38 13.32 4.23
N TYR A 62 -0.34 12.69 3.66
CA TYR A 62 0.52 13.39 2.72
C TYR A 62 -0.24 13.84 1.47
N TRP A 63 -1.14 13.02 0.93
CA TRP A 63 -2.02 13.46 -0.16
C TRP A 63 -2.88 14.66 0.25
N ALA A 64 -3.43 14.67 1.49
CA ALA A 64 -4.26 15.78 1.97
C ALA A 64 -3.46 17.08 2.11
N GLU A 65 -2.21 17.00 2.59
CA GLU A 65 -1.30 18.15 2.61
C GLU A 65 -1.12 18.74 1.21
N GLU A 66 -0.86 17.86 0.22
CA GLU A 66 -0.66 18.30 -1.16
C GLU A 66 -1.91 18.90 -1.81
N ILE A 67 -3.07 18.28 -1.62
CA ILE A 67 -4.31 18.79 -2.23
C ILE A 67 -4.75 20.09 -1.58
N ASN A 68 -4.62 20.18 -0.26
CA ASN A 68 -4.96 21.40 0.48
C ASN A 68 -4.03 22.58 0.09
N ALA A 69 -2.75 22.31 -0.10
CA ALA A 69 -1.81 23.33 -0.60
C ALA A 69 -2.17 23.86 -1.99
N LYS A 70 -2.98 23.11 -2.75
CA LYS A 70 -3.48 23.49 -4.10
C LYS A 70 -4.92 24.03 -4.09
N GLY A 71 -5.50 24.32 -2.93
CA GLY A 71 -6.86 24.85 -2.79
C GLY A 71 -7.93 23.77 -2.52
N GLY A 72 -7.55 22.54 -2.19
CA GLY A 72 -8.45 21.47 -1.78
C GLY A 72 -9.18 20.78 -2.93
N LEU A 73 -10.29 20.09 -2.60
CA LEU A 73 -11.20 19.49 -3.57
C LEU A 73 -12.37 20.43 -3.83
N LEU A 74 -12.68 20.70 -5.09
CA LEU A 74 -13.75 21.64 -5.49
C LEU A 74 -13.62 23.01 -4.77
N GLY A 75 -12.39 23.48 -4.53
CA GLY A 75 -12.12 24.73 -3.82
C GLY A 75 -12.34 24.66 -2.30
N ARG A 76 -12.55 23.50 -1.72
CA ARG A 76 -12.81 23.28 -0.30
C ARG A 76 -11.66 22.48 0.33
N PRO A 77 -11.20 22.83 1.56
CA PRO A 77 -10.18 22.03 2.25
C PRO A 77 -10.68 20.62 2.54
N VAL A 78 -9.75 19.66 2.55
CA VAL A 78 -10.02 18.26 2.90
C VAL A 78 -9.59 18.01 4.33
N GLN A 79 -10.43 17.28 5.08
CA GLN A 79 -10.15 16.81 6.43
C GLN A 79 -10.46 15.32 6.56
N PHE A 80 -9.71 14.62 7.42
CA PHE A 80 -9.96 13.22 7.72
C PHE A 80 -10.67 13.03 9.06
N LYS A 81 -11.60 12.07 9.07
CA LYS A 81 -12.19 11.47 10.26
C LYS A 81 -11.79 10.00 10.28
N ILE A 82 -10.66 9.68 10.92
CA ILE A 82 -10.10 8.32 10.97
C ILE A 82 -10.36 7.71 12.34
N TYR A 83 -10.95 6.52 12.35
CA TYR A 83 -11.15 5.71 13.54
C TYR A 83 -10.11 4.59 13.59
N ASP A 84 -9.67 4.23 14.79
CA ASP A 84 -8.85 3.04 15.02
C ASP A 84 -9.77 1.82 15.24
N ASP A 85 -9.81 0.91 14.26
CA ASP A 85 -10.59 -0.32 14.38
C ASP A 85 -9.88 -1.41 15.18
N GLN A 86 -8.65 -1.16 15.64
CA GLN A 86 -7.87 -2.08 16.48
C GLN A 86 -7.70 -3.47 15.84
N SER A 87 -7.58 -3.52 14.52
CA SER A 87 -7.49 -4.76 13.74
C SER A 87 -8.75 -5.66 13.86
N ASN A 88 -9.90 -5.09 14.21
CA ASN A 88 -11.16 -5.80 14.43
C ASN A 88 -12.18 -5.48 13.34
N VAL A 89 -12.60 -6.50 12.60
CA VAL A 89 -13.56 -6.38 11.48
C VAL A 89 -14.91 -5.81 11.91
N GLY A 90 -15.41 -6.21 13.08
CA GLY A 90 -16.68 -5.71 13.61
C GLY A 90 -16.63 -4.21 13.93
N LYS A 91 -15.49 -3.74 14.50
CA LYS A 91 -15.27 -2.31 14.74
C LYS A 91 -15.16 -1.53 13.42
N ALA A 92 -14.49 -2.09 12.40
CA ALA A 92 -14.42 -1.45 11.08
C ALA A 92 -15.81 -1.21 10.48
N VAL A 93 -16.73 -2.19 10.58
CA VAL A 93 -18.14 -2.06 10.17
C VAL A 93 -18.85 -0.98 10.99
N THR A 94 -18.73 -1.03 12.32
CA THR A 94 -19.34 -0.06 13.23
C THR A 94 -18.88 1.37 12.93
N PHE A 95 -17.60 1.56 12.69
CA PHE A 95 -17.05 2.88 12.38
C PHE A 95 -17.42 3.37 10.98
N ALA A 96 -17.56 2.49 9.99
CA ALA A 96 -18.09 2.86 8.69
C ALA A 96 -19.54 3.35 8.78
N GLU A 97 -20.42 2.62 9.49
CA GLU A 97 -21.80 3.06 9.77
C GLU A 97 -21.81 4.41 10.50
N LYS A 98 -20.99 4.58 11.54
CA LYS A 98 -20.88 5.84 12.30
C LYS A 98 -20.40 6.99 11.43
N ALA A 99 -19.37 6.79 10.63
CA ALA A 99 -18.85 7.81 9.73
C ALA A 99 -19.95 8.34 8.79
N ILE A 100 -20.78 7.44 8.26
CA ILE A 100 -21.86 7.79 7.33
C ILE A 100 -23.05 8.40 8.05
N THR A 101 -23.54 7.74 9.11
CA THR A 101 -24.85 8.08 9.70
C THR A 101 -24.78 9.17 10.78
N VAL A 102 -23.69 9.24 11.53
CA VAL A 102 -23.48 10.18 12.65
C VAL A 102 -22.60 11.35 12.23
N ASP A 103 -21.40 11.05 11.73
CA ASP A 103 -20.43 12.11 11.36
C ASP A 103 -20.77 12.77 10.02
N LYS A 104 -21.65 12.15 9.20
CA LYS A 104 -22.08 12.68 7.90
C LYS A 104 -20.91 13.02 6.98
N VAL A 105 -19.93 12.10 6.90
CA VAL A 105 -18.77 12.29 6.03
C VAL A 105 -19.17 12.41 4.55
N ASP A 106 -18.45 13.22 3.80
CA ASP A 106 -18.71 13.43 2.37
C ASP A 106 -18.22 12.25 1.51
N LEU A 107 -17.13 11.58 1.93
CA LEU A 107 -16.49 10.46 1.21
C LEU A 107 -16.07 9.37 2.19
N LEU A 108 -16.04 8.13 1.72
CA LEU A 108 -15.66 6.96 2.53
C LEU A 108 -14.36 6.31 1.99
N PHE A 109 -13.48 5.91 2.89
CA PHE A 109 -12.29 5.14 2.56
C PHE A 109 -12.13 3.95 3.49
N GLY A 110 -11.19 3.07 3.16
CA GLY A 110 -10.57 2.21 4.16
C GLY A 110 -10.73 0.73 3.94
N GLY A 111 -10.58 0.04 5.06
CA GLY A 111 -10.63 -1.40 5.16
C GLY A 111 -9.27 -2.07 4.89
N TYR A 112 -8.63 -2.45 5.99
CA TYR A 112 -7.51 -3.38 6.02
C TYR A 112 -7.66 -4.31 7.23
N PRO A 113 -7.40 -5.62 7.08
CA PRO A 113 -7.07 -6.33 5.84
C PRO A 113 -8.28 -6.49 4.90
N GLY A 114 -8.14 -7.26 3.80
CA GLY A 114 -9.20 -7.48 2.82
C GLY A 114 -10.51 -8.02 3.41
N THR A 115 -10.47 -8.69 4.57
CA THR A 115 -11.66 -9.12 5.33
C THR A 115 -12.47 -7.94 5.86
N ALA A 116 -11.80 -6.93 6.42
CA ALA A 116 -12.44 -5.70 6.87
C ALA A 116 -12.96 -4.89 5.66
N ALA A 117 -12.16 -4.77 4.60
CA ALA A 117 -12.59 -4.12 3.36
C ALA A 117 -13.90 -4.73 2.82
N ARG A 118 -13.97 -6.07 2.74
CA ARG A 118 -15.17 -6.79 2.29
C ARG A 118 -16.39 -6.49 3.16
N ALA A 119 -16.22 -6.47 4.47
CA ALA A 119 -17.34 -6.20 5.39
C ALA A 119 -17.87 -4.76 5.24
N VAL A 120 -16.96 -3.80 5.05
CA VAL A 120 -17.32 -2.38 4.85
C VAL A 120 -17.97 -2.15 3.48
N MET A 121 -17.66 -2.95 2.44
CA MET A 121 -18.34 -2.85 1.14
C MET A 121 -19.87 -2.97 1.26
N ALA A 122 -20.37 -3.86 2.13
CA ALA A 122 -21.79 -4.03 2.37
C ALA A 122 -22.42 -2.75 2.98
N VAL A 123 -21.71 -2.10 3.89
CA VAL A 123 -22.14 -0.81 4.48
C VAL A 123 -22.16 0.28 3.41
N ALA A 124 -21.10 0.37 2.62
CA ALA A 124 -21.00 1.36 1.54
C ALA A 124 -22.13 1.20 0.52
N GLU A 125 -22.44 -0.02 0.11
CA GLU A 125 -23.55 -0.31 -0.83
C GLU A 125 -24.90 0.06 -0.25
N LYS A 126 -25.19 -0.33 1.02
CA LYS A 126 -26.42 0.01 1.74
C LYS A 126 -26.68 1.52 1.74
N HIS A 127 -25.65 2.31 1.93
CA HIS A 127 -25.75 3.76 2.01
C HIS A 127 -25.44 4.47 0.68
N LYS A 128 -25.19 3.71 -0.39
CA LYS A 128 -24.81 4.24 -1.72
C LYS A 128 -23.61 5.21 -1.64
N MET A 129 -22.61 4.88 -0.84
CA MET A 129 -21.37 5.64 -0.68
C MET A 129 -20.25 5.03 -1.52
N VAL A 130 -19.59 5.84 -2.33
CA VAL A 130 -18.40 5.40 -3.05
C VAL A 130 -17.32 5.02 -2.03
N TYR A 131 -16.81 3.82 -2.16
CA TYR A 131 -15.82 3.23 -1.28
C TYR A 131 -14.62 2.75 -2.08
N VAL A 132 -13.45 3.27 -1.76
CA VAL A 132 -12.18 2.87 -2.40
C VAL A 132 -11.35 2.10 -1.39
N SER A 133 -10.96 0.87 -1.76
CA SER A 133 -10.16 -0.02 -0.91
C SER A 133 -9.14 -0.80 -1.75
N MET A 134 -8.24 -1.52 -1.10
CA MET A 134 -7.21 -2.29 -1.81
C MET A 134 -7.72 -3.55 -2.53
N GLY A 135 -8.89 -4.04 -2.20
CA GLY A 135 -9.42 -5.28 -2.72
C GLY A 135 -9.23 -6.47 -1.77
N GLY A 136 -8.39 -7.42 -2.13
CA GLY A 136 -8.07 -8.62 -1.34
C GLY A 136 -8.45 -9.92 -2.04
N HIS A 137 -9.72 -10.16 -2.31
CA HIS A 137 -10.22 -11.34 -3.02
C HIS A 137 -11.22 -10.92 -4.09
N MET A 138 -11.07 -11.41 -5.31
CA MET A 138 -11.97 -11.08 -6.45
C MET A 138 -13.44 -11.34 -6.10
N LYS A 139 -13.74 -12.46 -5.45
CA LYS A 139 -15.10 -12.80 -5.00
C LYS A 139 -15.73 -11.75 -4.08
N SER A 140 -14.94 -10.91 -3.41
CA SER A 140 -15.47 -9.81 -2.58
C SER A 140 -16.17 -8.74 -3.39
N PHE A 141 -15.72 -8.52 -4.63
CA PHE A 141 -16.31 -7.55 -5.56
C PHE A 141 -17.43 -8.16 -6.43
N GLN A 142 -17.49 -9.48 -6.52
CA GLN A 142 -18.52 -10.20 -7.32
C GLN A 142 -19.85 -10.42 -6.59
N GLN A 143 -20.14 -9.61 -5.56
CA GLN A 143 -21.37 -9.72 -4.76
C GLN A 143 -22.50 -8.80 -5.26
N GLY A 144 -22.35 -8.18 -6.42
CA GLY A 144 -23.35 -7.27 -6.98
C GLY A 144 -23.23 -5.84 -6.46
N TYR A 145 -22.21 -5.50 -5.69
CA TYR A 145 -21.95 -4.14 -5.21
C TYR A 145 -21.54 -3.22 -6.34
N THR A 146 -22.04 -2.00 -6.33
CA THR A 146 -21.84 -1.04 -7.42
C THR A 146 -21.08 0.22 -7.00
N TYR A 147 -20.94 0.46 -5.70
CA TYR A 147 -20.28 1.63 -5.13
C TYR A 147 -18.86 1.34 -4.62
N SER A 148 -18.37 0.11 -4.76
CA SER A 148 -17.04 -0.30 -4.29
C SER A 148 -16.03 -0.38 -5.43
N PHE A 149 -14.82 0.15 -5.21
CA PHE A 149 -13.72 0.17 -6.17
C PHE A 149 -12.44 -0.35 -5.51
N GLY A 150 -11.80 -1.34 -6.14
CA GLY A 150 -10.52 -1.90 -5.69
C GLY A 150 -9.36 -1.23 -6.42
N ALA A 151 -8.61 -0.36 -5.75
CA ALA A 151 -7.52 0.38 -6.39
C ALA A 151 -6.40 0.71 -5.39
N PRO A 152 -5.11 0.46 -5.72
CA PRO A 152 -4.63 -0.45 -6.79
C PRO A 152 -5.12 -1.89 -6.60
N PRO A 153 -5.19 -2.70 -7.66
CA PRO A 153 -5.84 -4.01 -7.61
C PRO A 153 -4.98 -5.06 -6.88
N LEU A 154 -4.98 -5.04 -5.56
CA LEU A 154 -4.36 -6.08 -4.75
C LEU A 154 -5.33 -7.26 -4.64
N MET A 155 -5.23 -8.21 -5.59
CA MET A 155 -5.98 -9.45 -5.58
C MET A 155 -5.04 -10.60 -5.27
N GLY A 156 -5.35 -11.41 -4.26
CA GLY A 156 -4.51 -12.53 -3.85
C GLY A 156 -4.27 -13.54 -4.97
N GLU A 157 -5.29 -13.79 -5.78
CA GLU A 157 -5.23 -14.71 -6.92
C GLU A 157 -4.17 -14.33 -7.97
N TRP A 158 -3.75 -13.07 -8.02
CA TRP A 158 -2.77 -12.52 -8.95
C TRP A 158 -1.48 -12.08 -8.28
N TRP A 159 -1.39 -12.17 -6.95
CA TRP A 159 -0.27 -11.63 -6.18
C TRP A 159 1.09 -12.17 -6.62
N TYR A 160 1.15 -13.47 -6.91
CA TYR A 160 2.38 -14.14 -7.33
C TYR A 160 2.55 -14.25 -8.85
N GLU A 161 1.68 -13.62 -9.64
CA GLU A 161 1.71 -13.72 -11.10
C GLU A 161 3.09 -13.35 -11.67
N GLY A 162 3.63 -12.21 -11.26
CA GLY A 162 4.96 -11.78 -11.71
C GLY A 162 6.08 -12.74 -11.32
N PHE A 163 6.02 -13.33 -10.12
CA PHE A 163 6.98 -14.34 -9.69
C PHE A 163 6.92 -15.59 -10.57
N PHE A 164 5.74 -16.13 -10.82
CA PHE A 164 5.59 -17.31 -11.64
C PHE A 164 5.92 -17.05 -13.12
N GLN A 165 5.58 -15.91 -13.66
CA GLN A 165 5.99 -15.50 -15.00
C GLN A 165 7.52 -15.47 -15.12
N TRP A 166 8.20 -14.88 -14.13
CA TRP A 166 9.65 -14.95 -14.05
C TRP A 166 10.16 -16.38 -13.94
N LEU A 167 9.61 -17.17 -13.03
CA LEU A 167 10.00 -18.56 -12.83
C LEU A 167 9.85 -19.39 -14.12
N ASN A 168 8.82 -19.10 -14.93
CA ASN A 168 8.60 -19.73 -16.22
C ASN A 168 9.68 -19.40 -17.27
N THR A 169 10.45 -18.33 -17.09
CA THR A 169 11.58 -18.01 -17.98
C THR A 169 12.82 -18.85 -17.71
N LEU A 170 12.88 -19.55 -16.57
CA LEU A 170 14.00 -20.43 -16.24
C LEU A 170 13.90 -21.75 -17.00
N PRO A 171 15.05 -22.39 -17.32
CA PRO A 171 15.07 -23.77 -17.81
C PRO A 171 14.32 -24.73 -16.85
N ALA A 172 13.64 -25.72 -17.37
CA ALA A 172 12.79 -26.60 -16.59
C ALA A 172 13.53 -27.38 -15.48
N ASP A 173 14.79 -27.72 -15.70
CA ASP A 173 15.68 -28.38 -14.72
C ASP A 173 16.11 -27.48 -13.58
N GLN A 174 16.13 -26.18 -13.78
CA GLN A 174 16.45 -25.19 -12.75
C GLN A 174 15.25 -24.85 -11.86
N ARG A 175 14.02 -25.03 -12.34
CA ARG A 175 12.79 -24.71 -11.57
C ARG A 175 12.67 -25.58 -10.34
N PRO A 176 12.01 -25.10 -9.26
CA PRO A 176 11.62 -25.94 -8.13
C PRO A 176 10.72 -27.09 -8.61
N LYS A 177 10.75 -28.20 -7.90
CA LYS A 177 9.97 -29.40 -8.23
C LYS A 177 8.91 -29.74 -7.16
N ARG A 178 9.17 -29.37 -5.91
CA ARG A 178 8.35 -29.77 -4.75
C ARG A 178 8.06 -28.57 -3.88
N ALA A 179 6.79 -28.24 -3.73
CA ALA A 179 6.34 -27.06 -2.98
C ALA A 179 5.74 -27.44 -1.62
N ALA A 180 6.10 -26.66 -0.59
CA ALA A 180 5.34 -26.54 0.64
C ALA A 180 4.54 -25.23 0.59
N VAL A 181 3.23 -25.30 0.86
CA VAL A 181 2.32 -24.17 0.89
C VAL A 181 1.66 -24.09 2.26
N TYR A 182 1.97 -23.06 3.01
CA TYR A 182 1.38 -22.75 4.31
C TYR A 182 0.56 -21.47 4.21
N THR A 183 -0.71 -21.56 4.52
CA THR A 183 -1.68 -20.50 4.22
C THR A 183 -2.50 -20.14 5.44
N ILE A 184 -2.61 -18.84 5.75
CA ILE A 184 -3.55 -18.38 6.77
C ILE A 184 -4.98 -18.78 6.39
N ASN A 185 -5.73 -19.26 7.37
CA ASN A 185 -7.09 -19.76 7.17
C ASN A 185 -8.11 -18.61 7.14
N ASN A 186 -8.03 -17.76 6.14
CA ASN A 186 -8.95 -16.66 5.90
C ASN A 186 -9.10 -16.37 4.39
N PRO A 187 -10.06 -15.54 3.96
CA PRO A 187 -10.27 -15.24 2.53
C PRO A 187 -9.03 -14.71 1.80
N VAL A 188 -8.16 -13.94 2.46
CA VAL A 188 -6.92 -13.41 1.85
C VAL A 188 -5.95 -14.55 1.56
N GLY A 189 -5.70 -15.43 2.53
CA GLY A 189 -4.84 -16.61 2.33
C GLY A 189 -5.35 -17.52 1.25
N LEU A 190 -6.65 -17.81 1.25
CA LEU A 190 -7.29 -18.67 0.23
C LEU A 190 -7.14 -18.08 -1.17
N SER A 191 -7.24 -16.75 -1.33
CA SER A 191 -7.04 -16.12 -2.63
C SER A 191 -5.58 -16.22 -3.12
N LEU A 192 -4.60 -16.12 -2.23
CA LEU A 192 -3.19 -16.39 -2.56
C LEU A 192 -2.97 -17.83 -3.00
N GLN A 193 -3.61 -18.79 -2.31
CA GLN A 193 -3.53 -20.20 -2.64
C GLN A 193 -4.09 -20.50 -4.03
N ASP A 194 -5.22 -19.91 -4.44
CA ASP A 194 -5.81 -20.09 -5.77
C ASP A 194 -4.79 -19.76 -6.90
N GLY A 195 -4.01 -18.68 -6.70
CA GLY A 195 -2.94 -18.31 -7.63
C GLY A 195 -1.80 -19.32 -7.68
N ILE A 196 -1.37 -19.83 -6.52
CA ILE A 196 -0.32 -20.85 -6.42
C ILE A 196 -0.75 -22.15 -7.10
N GLU A 197 -1.96 -22.63 -6.85
CA GLU A 197 -2.47 -23.87 -7.42
C GLU A 197 -2.52 -23.80 -8.96
N ARG A 198 -3.00 -22.71 -9.51
CA ARG A 198 -3.03 -22.48 -10.96
C ARG A 198 -1.63 -22.59 -11.58
N TRP A 199 -0.65 -21.88 -11.01
CA TRP A 199 0.69 -21.80 -11.56
C TRP A 199 1.54 -23.05 -11.29
N THR A 200 1.44 -23.67 -10.12
CA THR A 200 2.16 -24.91 -9.82
C THR A 200 1.71 -26.03 -10.74
N LYS A 201 0.40 -26.11 -11.01
CA LYS A 201 -0.14 -27.06 -12.00
C LYS A 201 0.42 -26.77 -13.40
N TYR A 202 0.44 -25.51 -13.84
CA TYR A 202 0.96 -25.12 -15.16
C TYR A 202 2.46 -25.43 -15.31
N LEU A 203 3.27 -25.18 -14.28
CA LEU A 203 4.71 -25.39 -14.31
C LEU A 203 5.15 -26.83 -13.95
N GLY A 204 4.23 -27.72 -13.62
CA GLY A 204 4.53 -29.09 -13.19
C GLY A 204 5.23 -29.17 -11.82
N ILE A 205 5.03 -28.18 -10.94
CA ILE A 205 5.56 -28.19 -9.58
C ILE A 205 4.59 -28.96 -8.69
N LYS A 206 5.08 -30.04 -8.05
CA LYS A 206 4.25 -30.86 -7.15
C LYS A 206 4.05 -30.15 -5.83
N VAL A 207 2.83 -29.75 -5.49
CA VAL A 207 2.49 -29.30 -4.13
C VAL A 207 2.44 -30.53 -3.24
N VAL A 208 3.43 -30.69 -2.37
CA VAL A 208 3.60 -31.85 -1.48
C VAL A 208 2.91 -31.61 -0.16
N ILE A 209 2.96 -30.35 0.29
CA ILE A 209 2.33 -29.90 1.54
C ILE A 209 1.43 -28.71 1.19
N ASN A 210 0.18 -28.79 1.64
CA ASN A 210 -0.79 -27.70 1.53
C ASN A 210 -1.57 -27.62 2.84
N GLU A 211 -1.09 -26.80 3.77
CA GLU A 211 -1.65 -26.68 5.10
C GLU A 211 -2.12 -25.28 5.43
N LYS A 212 -3.19 -25.20 6.19
CA LYS A 212 -3.76 -23.96 6.70
C LYS A 212 -3.43 -23.80 8.17
N TYR A 213 -3.21 -22.56 8.58
CA TYR A 213 -2.99 -22.21 9.98
C TYR A 213 -3.80 -20.96 10.37
N ASN A 214 -4.01 -20.77 11.67
CA ASN A 214 -4.65 -19.57 12.19
C ASN A 214 -3.58 -18.50 12.49
N SER A 215 -3.80 -17.27 12.04
CA SER A 215 -2.93 -16.12 12.35
C SER A 215 -3.34 -15.51 13.71
N PRO A 216 -2.37 -14.98 14.50
CA PRO A 216 -0.94 -15.00 14.21
C PRO A 216 -0.29 -16.38 14.47
N LEU A 217 0.65 -16.74 13.61
CA LEU A 217 1.45 -17.95 13.78
C LEU A 217 2.50 -17.73 14.87
N THR A 218 2.37 -18.42 15.99
CA THR A 218 3.28 -18.27 17.13
C THR A 218 4.53 -19.14 17.06
N ASP A 219 4.43 -20.29 16.34
CA ASP A 219 5.52 -21.23 16.10
C ASP A 219 5.36 -21.89 14.71
N ALA A 220 6.40 -21.86 13.91
CA ALA A 220 6.45 -22.50 12.59
C ALA A 220 7.35 -23.76 12.56
N THR A 221 7.91 -24.18 13.69
CA THR A 221 8.89 -25.28 13.76
C THR A 221 8.37 -26.56 13.10
N SER A 222 7.17 -27.00 13.48
CA SER A 222 6.56 -28.22 12.91
C SER A 222 6.34 -28.14 11.41
N LEU A 223 5.93 -26.99 10.90
CA LEU A 223 5.72 -26.73 9.47
C LEU A 223 7.05 -26.84 8.70
N ILE A 224 8.11 -26.23 9.21
CA ILE A 224 9.43 -26.22 8.59
C ILE A 224 10.08 -27.62 8.64
N VAL A 225 9.98 -28.33 9.76
CA VAL A 225 10.44 -29.73 9.87
C VAL A 225 9.78 -30.60 8.79
N LYS A 226 8.48 -30.45 8.59
CA LYS A 226 7.74 -31.19 7.58
C LYS A 226 8.21 -30.85 6.16
N ALA A 227 8.37 -29.54 5.84
CA ALA A 227 8.87 -29.10 4.54
C ALA A 227 10.27 -29.64 4.25
N LYS A 228 11.16 -29.62 5.24
CA LYS A 228 12.52 -30.15 5.14
C LYS A 228 12.53 -31.67 4.91
N ARG A 229 11.75 -32.42 5.70
CA ARG A 229 11.61 -33.88 5.55
C ARG A 229 11.09 -34.28 4.17
N GLU A 230 10.14 -33.56 3.65
CA GLU A 230 9.54 -33.81 2.33
C GLU A 230 10.40 -33.27 1.17
N ASN A 231 11.60 -32.76 1.45
CA ASN A 231 12.51 -32.17 0.46
C ASN A 231 11.80 -31.14 -0.44
N CYS A 232 10.99 -30.27 0.15
CA CYS A 232 10.38 -29.17 -0.58
C CYS A 232 11.46 -28.14 -0.94
N ASP A 233 11.60 -27.84 -2.21
CA ASP A 233 12.61 -26.92 -2.74
C ASP A 233 12.06 -25.52 -3.08
N ILE A 234 10.77 -25.29 -2.79
CA ILE A 234 10.12 -23.98 -2.72
C ILE A 234 9.14 -23.94 -1.55
N LEU A 235 9.17 -22.83 -0.80
CA LEU A 235 8.28 -22.55 0.32
C LEU A 235 7.40 -21.35 0.00
N PHE A 236 6.08 -21.52 0.03
CA PHE A 236 5.11 -20.43 0.04
C PHE A 236 4.60 -20.24 1.47
N SER A 237 4.82 -19.05 2.01
CA SER A 237 4.35 -18.63 3.34
C SER A 237 3.31 -17.52 3.16
N ASN A 238 2.04 -17.94 3.06
CA ASN A 238 0.91 -17.07 2.75
C ASN A 238 0.32 -16.48 4.01
N GLY A 239 1.03 -15.53 4.62
CA GLY A 239 0.63 -14.88 5.85
C GLY A 239 0.91 -13.39 5.86
N PHE A 240 0.57 -12.77 6.99
CA PHE A 240 0.88 -11.39 7.30
C PHE A 240 2.31 -11.25 7.84
N PHE A 241 2.69 -10.03 8.22
CA PHE A 241 4.04 -9.73 8.70
C PHE A 241 4.47 -10.59 9.89
N PRO A 242 3.70 -10.76 11.00
CA PRO A 242 4.12 -11.60 12.10
C PRO A 242 4.34 -13.06 11.70
N ASP A 243 3.44 -13.62 10.89
CA ASP A 243 3.51 -15.00 10.40
C ASP A 243 4.77 -15.24 9.59
N GLY A 244 5.10 -14.29 8.70
CA GLY A 244 6.28 -14.35 7.87
C GLY A 244 7.56 -14.32 8.69
N VAL A 245 7.66 -13.45 9.70
CA VAL A 245 8.80 -13.37 10.62
C VAL A 245 8.99 -14.69 11.36
N THR A 246 7.93 -15.26 11.92
CA THR A 246 7.96 -16.54 12.61
C THR A 246 8.44 -17.67 11.68
N THR A 247 7.95 -17.70 10.43
CA THR A 247 8.36 -18.68 9.43
C THR A 247 9.85 -18.56 9.08
N MET A 248 10.35 -17.33 8.87
CA MET A 248 11.77 -17.11 8.54
C MET A 248 12.69 -17.50 9.69
N LYS A 249 12.36 -17.12 10.91
CA LYS A 249 13.13 -17.50 12.11
C LYS A 249 13.21 -19.03 12.29
N ALA A 250 12.09 -19.73 12.11
CA ALA A 250 12.07 -21.20 12.16
C ALA A 250 12.87 -21.84 11.02
N ALA A 251 12.77 -21.31 9.77
CA ALA A 251 13.51 -21.82 8.64
C ALA A 251 15.02 -21.70 8.86
N LYS A 252 15.50 -20.55 9.37
CA LYS A 252 16.91 -20.35 9.72
C LYS A 252 17.36 -21.27 10.85
N ALA A 253 16.60 -21.34 11.94
CA ALA A 253 16.95 -22.14 13.11
C ALA A 253 17.08 -23.65 12.77
N LEU A 254 16.31 -24.11 11.81
CA LEU A 254 16.33 -25.51 11.34
C LEU A 254 17.23 -25.72 10.12
N ASP A 255 17.99 -24.72 9.71
CA ASP A 255 18.82 -24.74 8.48
C ASP A 255 18.04 -25.29 7.27
N TYR A 256 16.79 -24.86 7.10
CA TYR A 256 15.99 -25.16 5.92
C TYR A 256 16.19 -24.06 4.89
N ASN A 257 16.90 -24.40 3.81
CA ASN A 257 17.26 -23.46 2.75
C ASN A 257 16.75 -23.93 1.37
N PRO A 258 15.45 -23.77 1.07
CA PRO A 258 14.91 -24.11 -0.24
C PRO A 258 15.44 -23.19 -1.33
N LYS A 259 15.33 -23.57 -2.61
CA LYS A 259 15.72 -22.74 -3.77
C LYS A 259 15.03 -21.36 -3.75
N ALA A 260 13.79 -21.30 -3.26
CA ALA A 260 13.04 -20.05 -3.11
C ALA A 260 12.15 -20.09 -1.86
N ILE A 261 12.06 -18.94 -1.18
CA ILE A 261 11.03 -18.62 -0.20
C ILE A 261 10.19 -17.51 -0.80
N VAL A 262 8.89 -17.74 -0.88
CA VAL A 262 7.90 -16.81 -1.44
C VAL A 262 6.96 -16.43 -0.31
N GLN A 263 7.00 -15.18 0.08
CA GLN A 263 6.19 -14.64 1.17
C GLN A 263 4.97 -13.93 0.60
N GLY A 264 3.85 -14.05 1.29
CA GLY A 264 2.62 -13.34 0.97
C GLY A 264 2.80 -11.83 1.09
N ILE A 265 1.89 -11.20 1.78
CA ILE A 265 1.86 -9.75 1.94
C ILE A 265 2.69 -9.24 3.12
N GLY A 266 3.32 -10.14 3.89
CA GLY A 266 4.05 -9.80 5.12
C GLY A 266 5.42 -9.17 4.89
N SER A 267 6.11 -9.51 3.80
CA SER A 267 7.49 -9.05 3.55
C SER A 267 7.62 -7.65 2.96
N VAL A 268 6.51 -7.02 2.61
CA VAL A 268 6.50 -5.71 1.90
C VAL A 268 6.41 -4.49 2.84
N VAL A 269 6.54 -4.69 4.13
CA VAL A 269 6.56 -3.63 5.14
C VAL A 269 7.98 -3.34 5.62
N PRO A 270 8.33 -2.08 5.96
CA PRO A 270 9.67 -1.72 6.45
C PRO A 270 10.11 -2.48 7.70
N ALA A 271 9.15 -2.86 8.56
CA ALA A 271 9.41 -3.66 9.75
C ALA A 271 10.05 -5.02 9.45
N TRP A 272 9.85 -5.60 8.25
CA TRP A 272 10.48 -6.84 7.82
C TRP A 272 12.01 -6.79 7.89
N VAL A 273 12.59 -5.77 7.29
CA VAL A 273 14.05 -5.58 7.28
C VAL A 273 14.57 -5.23 8.67
N LYS A 274 13.81 -4.44 9.44
CA LYS A 274 14.16 -4.10 10.83
C LYS A 274 14.20 -5.33 11.72
N GLU A 275 13.23 -6.25 11.58
CA GLU A 275 13.08 -7.43 12.44
C GLU A 275 14.01 -8.58 12.08
N LEU A 276 14.26 -8.79 10.79
CA LEU A 276 15.01 -9.95 10.28
C LEU A 276 16.42 -9.61 9.81
N GLY A 277 16.72 -8.34 9.54
CA GLY A 277 18.01 -7.96 8.98
C GLY A 277 18.34 -8.75 7.71
N LYS A 278 19.56 -9.31 7.65
CA LYS A 278 20.03 -10.14 6.52
C LYS A 278 19.24 -11.44 6.35
N ASP A 279 18.63 -11.96 7.41
CA ASP A 279 17.83 -13.19 7.35
C ASP A 279 16.52 -12.99 6.59
N GLY A 280 16.08 -11.75 6.41
CA GLY A 280 14.94 -11.39 5.57
C GLY A 280 15.26 -11.23 4.10
N ASP A 281 16.53 -11.35 3.68
CA ASP A 281 16.93 -11.21 2.29
C ASP A 281 16.56 -12.43 1.43
N TYR A 282 16.53 -12.21 0.12
CA TYR A 282 16.24 -13.20 -0.93
C TYR A 282 14.84 -13.80 -0.92
N VAL A 283 13.93 -13.19 -0.18
CA VAL A 283 12.51 -13.55 -0.16
C VAL A 283 11.80 -12.89 -1.32
N PHE A 284 11.05 -13.70 -2.09
CA PHE A 284 10.21 -13.23 -3.18
C PHE A 284 8.84 -12.80 -2.67
N SER A 285 8.24 -11.83 -3.33
CA SER A 285 6.85 -11.43 -3.12
C SER A 285 6.25 -10.80 -4.38
N GLY A 286 4.97 -10.46 -4.34
CA GLY A 286 4.31 -9.64 -5.35
C GLY A 286 4.27 -8.17 -4.97
N THR A 287 3.95 -7.33 -5.95
CA THR A 287 3.53 -5.94 -5.71
C THR A 287 2.65 -5.42 -6.84
N VAL A 288 1.80 -4.46 -6.52
CA VAL A 288 0.95 -3.76 -7.50
C VAL A 288 1.37 -2.31 -7.72
N LEU A 289 2.31 -1.83 -6.91
CA LEU A 289 2.92 -0.51 -7.04
C LEU A 289 4.35 -0.52 -6.45
N HIS A 290 5.19 0.34 -6.98
CA HIS A 290 6.57 0.49 -6.50
C HIS A 290 7.12 1.86 -6.91
N GLY A 291 7.89 2.50 -6.05
CA GLY A 291 8.41 3.85 -6.27
C GLY A 291 9.37 4.00 -7.46
N LYS A 292 9.89 2.91 -8.00
CA LYS A 292 10.74 2.90 -9.20
C LYS A 292 9.99 2.71 -10.52
N LEU A 293 8.67 2.50 -10.47
CA LEU A 293 7.85 2.49 -11.67
C LEU A 293 7.72 3.93 -12.20
N ASN A 294 7.84 4.09 -13.51
CA ASN A 294 7.78 5.40 -14.17
C ASN A 294 6.32 5.88 -14.33
N TYR A 295 5.64 6.07 -13.21
CA TYR A 295 4.31 6.69 -13.18
C TYR A 295 4.37 8.07 -12.53
N PRO A 296 3.57 9.03 -12.98
CA PRO A 296 3.57 10.39 -12.44
C PRO A 296 3.34 10.44 -10.93
N GLY A 297 4.21 11.11 -10.21
CA GLY A 297 4.13 11.30 -8.77
C GLY A 297 5.05 10.37 -7.95
N ASN A 298 5.55 9.26 -8.50
CA ASN A 298 6.41 8.33 -7.78
C ASN A 298 7.70 8.97 -7.27
N ASP A 299 8.39 9.76 -8.08
CA ASP A 299 9.62 10.43 -7.68
C ASP A 299 9.38 11.40 -6.51
N LYS A 300 8.26 12.12 -6.56
CA LYS A 300 7.89 13.06 -5.50
C LYS A 300 7.59 12.34 -4.18
N LEU A 301 6.85 11.23 -4.24
CA LEU A 301 6.59 10.41 -3.06
C LEU A 301 7.88 9.84 -2.49
N ASN A 302 8.78 9.31 -3.33
CA ASN A 302 10.08 8.80 -2.90
C ASN A 302 10.91 9.90 -2.21
N ALA A 303 10.95 11.09 -2.79
CA ALA A 303 11.68 12.23 -2.21
C ALA A 303 11.10 12.63 -0.84
N TYR A 304 9.78 12.70 -0.72
CA TYR A 304 9.11 12.97 0.56
C TYR A 304 9.44 11.91 1.62
N VAL A 305 9.28 10.64 1.28
CA VAL A 305 9.50 9.53 2.21
C VAL A 305 10.98 9.44 2.61
N LYS A 306 11.91 9.67 1.67
CA LYS A 306 13.35 9.73 1.97
C LYS A 306 13.67 10.85 2.94
N LYS A 307 13.10 12.04 2.73
CA LYS A 307 13.30 13.20 3.60
C LYS A 307 12.73 12.95 5.00
N THR A 308 11.51 12.44 5.08
CA THR A 308 10.72 12.35 6.32
C THR A 308 11.04 11.10 7.13
N TYR A 309 11.13 9.95 6.46
CA TYR A 309 11.25 8.64 7.13
C TYR A 309 12.60 7.95 6.91
N LYS A 310 13.52 8.58 6.13
CA LYS A 310 14.86 8.05 5.83
C LYS A 310 14.83 6.69 5.09
N LEU A 311 13.78 6.41 4.33
CA LEU A 311 13.64 5.22 3.49
C LEU A 311 14.00 5.54 2.04
N ASP A 312 14.58 4.57 1.32
CA ASP A 312 15.01 4.74 -0.09
C ASP A 312 13.84 4.81 -1.10
N GLY A 313 12.64 4.42 -0.68
CA GLY A 313 11.41 4.50 -1.45
C GLY A 313 10.20 4.42 -0.54
N TYR A 314 9.03 4.78 -1.04
CA TYR A 314 7.83 4.70 -0.22
C TYR A 314 7.41 3.24 0.00
N PRO A 315 7.01 2.89 1.24
CA PRO A 315 6.44 1.57 1.54
C PRO A 315 5.16 1.31 0.75
N LEU A 316 4.91 0.05 0.41
CA LEU A 316 3.72 -0.37 -0.34
C LEU A 316 2.44 0.26 0.21
N TYR A 317 2.23 0.17 1.51
CA TYR A 317 1.00 0.64 2.14
C TYR A 317 0.88 2.17 2.25
N PHE A 318 2.00 2.90 2.30
CA PHE A 318 2.00 4.35 2.08
C PHE A 318 1.45 4.69 0.69
N GLY A 319 1.93 3.97 -0.32
CA GLY A 319 1.44 4.11 -1.69
C GLY A 319 -0.05 3.78 -1.83
N PHE A 320 -0.56 2.76 -1.13
CA PHE A 320 -1.99 2.44 -1.14
C PHE A 320 -2.83 3.60 -0.61
N GLY A 321 -2.49 4.15 0.56
CA GLY A 321 -3.22 5.27 1.13
C GLY A 321 -3.26 6.48 0.20
N TYR A 322 -2.12 6.80 -0.41
CA TYR A 322 -2.04 7.89 -1.38
C TYR A 322 -2.88 7.62 -2.65
N ALA A 323 -2.80 6.41 -3.21
CA ALA A 323 -3.52 6.03 -4.42
C ALA A 323 -5.04 6.00 -4.23
N TRP A 324 -5.55 5.58 -3.05
CA TRP A 324 -6.98 5.65 -2.75
C TRP A 324 -7.50 7.07 -2.85
N MET A 325 -6.75 8.00 -2.30
CA MET A 325 -7.10 9.40 -2.34
C MET A 325 -7.01 9.98 -3.76
N GLN A 326 -6.08 9.50 -4.59
CA GLN A 326 -6.03 9.89 -6.02
C GLN A 326 -7.26 9.43 -6.79
N VAL A 327 -7.79 8.23 -6.50
CA VAL A 327 -9.03 7.74 -7.12
C VAL A 327 -10.24 8.57 -6.69
N LEU A 328 -10.40 8.79 -5.38
CA LEU A 328 -11.48 9.65 -4.86
C LEU A 328 -11.39 11.06 -5.41
N GLN A 329 -10.21 11.66 -5.42
CA GLN A 329 -9.97 12.99 -5.99
C GLN A 329 -10.46 13.07 -7.44
N GLN A 330 -10.04 12.14 -8.29
CA GLN A 330 -10.40 12.16 -9.71
C GLN A 330 -11.90 11.92 -9.91
N GLY A 331 -12.50 11.02 -9.12
CA GLY A 331 -13.94 10.81 -9.12
C GLY A 331 -14.72 12.10 -8.79
N VAL A 332 -14.34 12.80 -7.72
CA VAL A 332 -14.97 14.04 -7.27
C VAL A 332 -14.75 15.18 -8.26
N THR A 333 -13.52 15.39 -8.71
CA THR A 333 -13.19 16.49 -9.63
C THR A 333 -13.76 16.26 -11.02
N GLY A 334 -13.76 15.01 -11.49
CA GLY A 334 -14.32 14.63 -12.78
C GLY A 334 -15.85 14.73 -12.81
N ALA A 335 -16.51 14.28 -11.76
CA ALA A 335 -17.95 14.45 -11.58
C ALA A 335 -18.35 15.90 -11.24
N LYS A 336 -17.40 16.75 -10.87
CA LYS A 336 -17.62 18.11 -10.35
C LYS A 336 -18.67 18.15 -9.23
N SER A 337 -18.71 17.12 -8.39
CA SER A 337 -19.79 16.91 -7.41
C SER A 337 -19.33 16.00 -6.27
N LEU A 338 -20.00 16.11 -5.13
CA LEU A 338 -19.94 15.14 -4.01
C LEU A 338 -21.11 14.15 -4.05
N ASP A 339 -21.98 14.22 -5.05
CA ASP A 339 -23.03 13.22 -5.27
C ASP A 339 -22.40 11.86 -5.58
N GLN A 340 -22.71 10.88 -4.74
CA GLN A 340 -22.06 9.57 -4.78
C GLN A 340 -22.37 8.80 -6.07
N THR A 341 -23.57 8.96 -6.63
CA THR A 341 -23.96 8.35 -7.90
C THR A 341 -23.17 8.93 -9.06
N LYS A 342 -23.02 10.26 -9.09
CA LYS A 342 -22.19 10.92 -10.12
C LYS A 342 -20.73 10.53 -10.03
N ILE A 343 -20.17 10.44 -8.81
CA ILE A 343 -18.78 10.00 -8.60
C ILE A 343 -18.61 8.55 -9.07
N ARG A 344 -19.51 7.65 -8.66
CA ARG A 344 -19.52 6.24 -9.09
C ARG A 344 -19.56 6.12 -10.61
N ASP A 345 -20.48 6.82 -11.26
CA ASP A 345 -20.70 6.71 -12.70
C ASP A 345 -19.52 7.29 -13.49
N TRP A 346 -18.92 8.35 -12.96
CA TRP A 346 -17.69 8.90 -13.54
C TRP A 346 -16.53 7.89 -13.42
N LEU A 347 -16.31 7.30 -12.26
CA LEU A 347 -15.26 6.30 -12.04
C LEU A 347 -15.44 5.06 -12.93
N LYS A 348 -16.69 4.62 -13.17
CA LYS A 348 -16.98 3.47 -14.04
C LYS A 348 -16.75 3.75 -15.53
N SER A 349 -16.82 5.00 -15.95
CA SER A 349 -16.74 5.36 -17.37
C SER A 349 -15.43 6.04 -17.79
N HIS A 350 -14.58 6.39 -16.83
CA HIS A 350 -13.35 7.12 -17.11
C HIS A 350 -12.11 6.41 -16.58
N LYS A 351 -10.99 6.69 -17.24
CA LYS A 351 -9.67 6.26 -16.81
C LYS A 351 -9.18 7.17 -15.69
N VAL A 352 -8.69 6.57 -14.61
CA VAL A 352 -7.99 7.26 -13.52
C VAL A 352 -6.49 7.02 -13.62
N ASN A 353 -5.68 8.01 -13.26
CA ASN A 353 -4.23 7.91 -13.25
C ASN A 353 -3.72 8.01 -11.81
N THR A 354 -2.97 7.02 -11.37
CA THR A 354 -2.44 6.94 -10.02
C THR A 354 -0.93 6.68 -10.04
N ILE A 355 -0.31 6.72 -8.89
CA ILE A 355 1.09 6.28 -8.72
C ILE A 355 1.30 4.78 -9.04
N ALA A 356 0.23 3.99 -9.13
CA ALA A 356 0.26 2.60 -9.59
C ALA A 356 -0.02 2.48 -11.11
N GLY A 357 -0.11 3.60 -11.81
CA GLY A 357 -0.41 3.68 -13.23
C GLY A 357 -1.86 4.00 -13.56
N PRO A 358 -2.20 3.93 -14.86
CA PRO A 358 -3.55 4.17 -15.33
C PRO A 358 -4.46 2.97 -15.06
N MET A 359 -5.71 3.24 -14.68
CA MET A 359 -6.71 2.23 -14.37
C MET A 359 -8.05 2.57 -14.99
N THR A 360 -8.77 1.56 -15.44
CA THR A 360 -10.20 1.60 -15.78
C THR A 360 -10.89 0.50 -14.99
N PHE A 361 -12.06 0.77 -14.48
CA PHE A 361 -12.79 -0.19 -13.65
C PHE A 361 -13.78 -1.00 -14.49
N ASP A 362 -13.79 -2.31 -14.26
CA ASP A 362 -14.76 -3.22 -14.87
C ASP A 362 -16.14 -3.11 -14.20
N LYS A 363 -17.08 -3.98 -14.60
CA LYS A 363 -18.43 -4.03 -14.02
C LYS A 363 -18.45 -4.31 -12.51
N TYR A 364 -17.38 -4.86 -11.97
CA TYR A 364 -17.23 -5.17 -10.55
C TYR A 364 -16.50 -4.07 -9.75
N GLY A 365 -16.04 -3.02 -10.42
CA GLY A 365 -15.22 -1.97 -9.79
C GLY A 365 -13.76 -2.36 -9.61
N LEU A 366 -13.26 -3.29 -10.42
CA LEU A 366 -11.87 -3.74 -10.39
C LEU A 366 -11.13 -3.31 -11.66
N PRO A 367 -9.90 -2.79 -11.54
CA PRO A 367 -9.04 -2.59 -12.70
C PRO A 367 -8.38 -3.92 -13.10
N ALA A 368 -7.82 -3.94 -14.31
CA ALA A 368 -7.01 -5.06 -14.76
C ALA A 368 -5.87 -5.34 -13.76
N PRO A 369 -5.53 -6.62 -13.50
CA PRO A 369 -4.45 -6.97 -12.59
C PRO A 369 -3.10 -6.39 -13.05
N ILE A 370 -2.33 -5.83 -12.11
CA ILE A 370 -0.96 -5.41 -12.33
C ILE A 370 -0.05 -6.43 -11.64
N ASN A 371 0.93 -6.96 -12.37
CA ASN A 371 1.68 -8.13 -11.94
C ASN A 371 3.18 -7.84 -11.94
N PHE A 372 3.67 -7.35 -10.81
CA PHE A 372 5.11 -7.21 -10.57
C PHE A 372 5.57 -8.23 -9.55
N ALA A 373 6.80 -8.75 -9.74
CA ALA A 373 7.48 -9.50 -8.70
C ALA A 373 8.57 -8.67 -8.05
N THR A 374 8.72 -8.84 -6.76
CA THR A 374 9.78 -8.25 -5.95
C THR A 374 10.62 -9.32 -5.29
N GLN A 375 11.83 -8.94 -4.93
CA GLN A 375 12.70 -9.70 -4.04
C GLN A 375 13.38 -8.74 -3.08
N ILE A 376 13.53 -9.14 -1.83
CA ILE A 376 14.33 -8.37 -0.87
C ILE A 376 15.80 -8.69 -1.13
N ILE A 377 16.60 -7.69 -1.48
CA ILE A 377 18.04 -7.84 -1.77
C ILE A 377 18.81 -6.76 -1.04
N ASN A 378 19.69 -7.15 -0.14
CA ASN A 378 20.46 -6.24 0.72
C ASN A 378 19.54 -5.27 1.51
N GLY A 379 18.48 -5.81 2.08
CA GLY A 379 17.50 -5.04 2.87
C GLY A 379 16.60 -4.10 2.05
N LYS A 380 16.58 -4.22 0.72
CA LYS A 380 15.75 -3.38 -0.16
C LYS A 380 14.75 -4.23 -0.93
N VAL A 381 13.54 -3.72 -1.08
CA VAL A 381 12.54 -4.32 -1.95
C VAL A 381 12.88 -3.92 -3.39
N GLU A 382 13.35 -4.87 -4.18
CA GLU A 382 13.75 -4.66 -5.58
C GLU A 382 12.70 -5.25 -6.52
N LEU A 383 12.37 -4.53 -7.60
CA LEU A 383 11.59 -5.09 -8.70
C LEU A 383 12.46 -6.07 -9.48
N ILE A 384 12.00 -7.30 -9.64
CA ILE A 384 12.71 -8.33 -10.40
C ILE A 384 12.00 -8.73 -11.70
N TRP A 385 10.70 -8.46 -11.81
CA TRP A 385 9.90 -8.79 -12.98
C TRP A 385 8.73 -7.80 -13.17
N PRO A 386 8.37 -7.45 -14.41
CA PRO A 386 8.99 -7.84 -15.70
C PRO A 386 10.34 -7.14 -15.96
N LYS A 387 11.09 -7.66 -16.95
CA LYS A 387 12.48 -7.22 -17.24
C LYS A 387 12.60 -5.72 -17.56
N ASN A 388 11.60 -5.13 -18.21
CA ASN A 388 11.62 -3.72 -18.64
C ASN A 388 11.50 -2.70 -17.49
N VAL A 389 11.06 -3.12 -16.31
CA VAL A 389 10.96 -2.27 -15.11
C VAL A 389 11.84 -2.76 -13.97
N ARG A 390 12.63 -3.80 -14.22
CA ARG A 390 13.47 -4.46 -13.23
C ARG A 390 14.54 -3.53 -12.69
N THR A 391 14.64 -3.41 -11.35
CA THR A 391 15.68 -2.64 -10.67
C THR A 391 16.92 -3.47 -10.37
N LYS A 392 16.73 -4.80 -10.17
CA LYS A 392 17.84 -5.74 -9.92
C LYS A 392 17.53 -7.13 -10.48
N ALA A 393 18.57 -7.85 -10.90
CA ALA A 393 18.43 -9.25 -11.28
C ALA A 393 18.04 -10.09 -10.05
N PRO A 394 17.11 -11.04 -10.19
CA PRO A 394 16.76 -11.93 -9.09
C PRO A 394 17.95 -12.80 -8.68
N VAL A 395 18.07 -13.03 -7.39
CA VAL A 395 19.05 -13.95 -6.80
C VAL A 395 18.36 -15.30 -6.61
N TYR A 396 18.78 -16.28 -7.39
CA TYR A 396 18.18 -17.61 -7.39
C TYR A 396 19.21 -18.66 -7.86
N PRO A 397 19.30 -19.84 -7.23
CA PRO A 397 18.63 -20.20 -5.99
C PRO A 397 19.03 -19.32 -4.80
N LYS A 398 18.18 -19.34 -3.73
CA LYS A 398 18.45 -18.60 -2.49
C LYS A 398 19.83 -18.99 -1.93
N PRO A 399 20.75 -18.03 -1.64
CA PRO A 399 21.99 -18.33 -0.95
C PRO A 399 21.77 -18.99 0.42
N ALA A 400 22.78 -19.67 0.92
CA ALA A 400 22.76 -20.22 2.27
C ALA A 400 22.52 -19.12 3.32
N TRP A 401 21.98 -19.50 4.47
CA TRP A 401 21.82 -18.59 5.59
C TRP A 401 23.17 -17.99 6.01
N SER A 402 23.20 -16.71 6.36
CA SER A 402 24.37 -16.08 6.95
C SER A 402 24.65 -16.72 8.32
N LYS A 403 25.91 -17.09 8.53
CA LYS A 403 26.40 -17.56 9.82
C LYS A 403 26.36 -16.47 10.87
#